data_fb796fd08528d7f6d75f90d482fccfa8
#
_entry.id   fb796fd08528d7f6d75f90d482fccfa8
#
_cell.length_a   1.000
_cell.length_b   1.000
_cell.length_c   1.000
_cell.angle_alpha   90.00
_cell.angle_beta   90.00
_cell.angle_gamma   90.00
#
_symmetry.space_group_name_H-M   'P 1'
#
loop_
_entity.id
_entity.type
_entity.pdbx_description
1 polymer ?
#
loop_
_entity_poly.entity_id
_entity_poly.type
_entity_poly.pdbx_seq_one_letter_code
_entity_poly.pdbx_strand_id
1 'polypeptide(L)'
;MDTKNTAQYLAFWEDENNSAYLYNLLAELESDPRIAEVYSRMAKVELRHAEKWETALQDAGMSSPQFQPARRTKILAWLARRFGPEWILPSMQNMEKDGAQGYVGQVGGKAMAAEEQSHSLLLSTITRSMRGGFEGGALAQLEGRHRSAGGNALRAAVLGANDGLVSNLSLVMGVAGAALATRDILITGFAGLLAGACSMALGEWLSVQSSRE
;
A
#
# COMPACT_ATOMS: atom_id res chain seq x y z
N MET A 1 33.96 15.61 9.97
CA MET A 1 32.97 14.57 9.62
C MET A 1 31.66 15.24 9.26
N ASP A 2 31.13 15.03 8.09
CA ASP A 2 29.90 15.69 7.66
C ASP A 2 28.69 14.89 8.17
N THR A 3 28.18 15.27 9.32
CA THR A 3 27.05 14.61 10.00
C THR A 3 25.80 14.54 9.12
N LYS A 4 25.69 15.43 8.12
CA LYS A 4 24.58 15.47 7.18
C LYS A 4 24.61 14.27 6.20
N ASN A 5 25.79 13.88 5.72
CA ASN A 5 25.95 12.74 4.83
C ASN A 5 25.65 11.41 5.56
N THR A 6 26.09 11.29 6.80
CA THR A 6 25.87 10.08 7.60
C THR A 6 24.39 9.84 7.90
N ALA A 7 23.63 10.88 8.24
CA ALA A 7 22.19 10.78 8.43
C ALA A 7 21.45 10.37 7.13
N GLN A 8 21.93 10.87 5.99
CA GLN A 8 21.36 10.50 4.68
C GLN A 8 21.67 9.06 4.31
N TYR A 9 22.88 8.57 4.53
CA TYR A 9 23.24 7.16 4.30
C TYR A 9 22.44 6.20 5.17
N LEU A 10 22.21 6.59 6.43
CA LEU A 10 21.35 5.81 7.33
C LEU A 10 19.91 5.72 6.82
N ALA A 11 19.35 6.85 6.38
CA ALA A 11 18.00 6.87 5.81
C ALA A 11 17.90 5.97 4.57
N PHE A 12 18.84 6.06 3.64
CA PHE A 12 18.89 5.18 2.47
C PHE A 12 19.02 3.70 2.88
N TRP A 13 19.90 3.39 3.82
CA TRP A 13 20.06 2.03 4.32
C TRP A 13 18.76 1.47 4.94
N GLU A 14 18.04 2.29 5.69
CA GLU A 14 16.75 1.93 6.27
C GLU A 14 15.69 1.70 5.18
N ASP A 15 15.62 2.58 4.19
CA ASP A 15 14.65 2.49 3.09
C ASP A 15 14.85 1.21 2.27
N GLU A 16 16.10 0.88 1.90
CA GLU A 16 16.42 -0.34 1.17
C GLU A 16 16.05 -1.61 1.93
N ASN A 17 16.39 -1.66 3.21
CA ASN A 17 16.03 -2.81 4.05
C ASN A 17 14.50 -2.93 4.23
N ASN A 18 13.77 -1.82 4.30
CA ASN A 18 12.32 -1.83 4.35
C ASN A 18 11.71 -2.32 3.03
N SER A 19 12.26 -1.92 1.88
CA SER A 19 11.86 -2.39 0.55
C SER A 19 12.14 -3.88 0.40
N ALA A 20 13.34 -4.34 0.76
CA ALA A 20 13.72 -5.76 0.74
C ALA A 20 12.78 -6.62 1.61
N TYR A 21 12.43 -6.13 2.80
CA TYR A 21 11.47 -6.81 3.68
C TYR A 21 10.10 -6.97 3.04
N LEU A 22 9.58 -5.92 2.39
CA LEU A 22 8.28 -5.96 1.71
C LEU A 22 8.31 -6.84 0.47
N TYR A 23 9.38 -6.82 -0.32
CA TYR A 23 9.51 -7.70 -1.49
C TYR A 23 9.61 -9.18 -1.11
N ASN A 24 10.32 -9.52 -0.05
CA ASN A 24 10.33 -10.89 0.48
C ASN A 24 8.92 -11.32 0.91
N LEU A 25 8.20 -10.46 1.60
CA LEU A 25 6.81 -10.72 1.96
C LEU A 25 5.90 -10.90 0.73
N LEU A 26 6.05 -10.07 -0.30
CA LEU A 26 5.29 -10.21 -1.54
C LEU A 26 5.60 -11.54 -2.23
N ALA A 27 6.86 -11.96 -2.25
CA ALA A 27 7.26 -13.26 -2.79
C ALA A 27 6.63 -14.44 -2.03
N GLU A 28 6.50 -14.33 -0.70
CA GLU A 28 5.84 -15.34 0.14
C GLU A 28 4.32 -15.42 -0.08
N LEU A 29 3.67 -14.28 -0.36
CA LEU A 29 2.21 -14.18 -0.50
C LEU A 29 1.73 -14.44 -1.94
N GLU A 30 2.63 -14.35 -2.93
CA GLU A 30 2.28 -14.48 -4.32
C GLU A 30 2.04 -15.94 -4.74
N SER A 31 0.96 -16.17 -5.44
CA SER A 31 0.56 -17.50 -5.89
C SER A 31 1.18 -17.91 -7.23
N ASP A 32 1.51 -16.94 -8.11
CA ASP A 32 2.22 -17.23 -9.37
C ASP A 32 3.73 -17.32 -9.10
N PRO A 33 4.35 -18.50 -9.26
CA PRO A 33 5.76 -18.69 -8.94
C PRO A 33 6.69 -17.81 -9.79
N ARG A 34 6.27 -17.37 -10.97
CA ARG A 34 7.06 -16.46 -11.83
C ARG A 34 7.09 -15.06 -11.26
N ILE A 35 5.95 -14.58 -10.74
CA ILE A 35 5.85 -13.27 -10.10
C ILE A 35 6.55 -13.30 -8.74
N ALA A 36 6.38 -14.39 -7.97
CA ALA A 36 7.10 -14.59 -6.71
C ALA A 36 8.63 -14.56 -6.90
N GLU A 37 9.14 -15.18 -7.96
CA GLU A 37 10.56 -15.12 -8.30
C GLU A 37 11.02 -13.69 -8.66
N VAL A 38 10.17 -12.91 -9.36
CA VAL A 38 10.47 -11.49 -9.64
C VAL A 38 10.62 -10.72 -8.34
N TYR A 39 9.67 -10.84 -7.41
CA TYR A 39 9.76 -10.17 -6.09
C TYR A 39 11.00 -10.63 -5.30
N SER A 40 11.31 -11.91 -5.32
CA SER A 40 12.53 -12.45 -4.67
C SER A 40 13.81 -11.84 -5.26
N ARG A 41 13.87 -11.65 -6.58
CA ARG A 41 15.02 -11.00 -7.23
C ARG A 41 15.11 -9.52 -6.88
N MET A 42 13.99 -8.81 -6.85
CA MET A 42 13.93 -7.41 -6.41
C MET A 42 14.43 -7.28 -4.96
N ALA A 43 13.97 -8.13 -4.04
CA ALA A 43 14.47 -8.15 -2.67
C ALA A 43 16.00 -8.29 -2.58
N LYS A 44 16.60 -9.13 -3.42
CA LYS A 44 18.06 -9.30 -3.48
C LYS A 44 18.79 -8.05 -4.01
N VAL A 45 18.15 -7.32 -4.90
CA VAL A 45 18.71 -6.04 -5.40
C VAL A 45 18.72 -5.01 -4.28
N GLU A 46 17.59 -4.85 -3.56
CA GLU A 46 17.50 -3.92 -2.43
C GLU A 46 18.52 -4.24 -1.32
N LEU A 47 18.74 -5.52 -1.01
CA LEU A 47 19.78 -5.90 -0.05
C LEU A 47 21.18 -5.51 -0.53
N ARG A 48 21.48 -5.59 -1.84
CA ARG A 48 22.76 -5.09 -2.37
C ARG A 48 22.89 -3.57 -2.27
N HIS A 49 21.78 -2.84 -2.45
CA HIS A 49 21.74 -1.40 -2.22
C HIS A 49 22.00 -1.08 -0.76
N ALA A 50 21.35 -1.80 0.16
CA ALA A 50 21.56 -1.67 1.59
C ALA A 50 23.01 -1.94 2.00
N GLU A 51 23.66 -3.00 1.48
CA GLU A 51 25.08 -3.31 1.71
C GLU A 51 26.00 -2.15 1.30
N LYS A 52 25.68 -1.49 0.19
CA LYS A 52 26.46 -0.34 -0.29
C LYS A 52 26.35 0.85 0.67
N TRP A 53 25.16 1.13 1.18
CA TRP A 53 24.96 2.20 2.16
C TRP A 53 25.54 1.83 3.52
N GLU A 54 25.50 0.57 3.91
CA GLU A 54 26.17 0.07 5.10
C GLU A 54 27.70 0.29 5.04
N THR A 55 28.30 -0.01 3.89
CA THR A 55 29.72 0.28 3.66
C THR A 55 30.02 1.76 3.78
N ALA A 56 29.18 2.63 3.18
CA ALA A 56 29.35 4.07 3.30
C ALA A 56 29.21 4.58 4.75
N LEU A 57 28.35 3.95 5.56
CA LEU A 57 28.21 4.24 6.99
C LEU A 57 29.46 3.80 7.77
N GLN A 58 30.00 2.61 7.48
CA GLN A 58 31.25 2.11 8.09
C GLN A 58 32.43 3.00 7.74
N ASP A 59 32.57 3.42 6.50
CA ASP A 59 33.60 4.38 6.06
C ASP A 59 33.48 5.74 6.74
N ALA A 60 32.24 6.12 7.11
CA ALA A 60 31.97 7.31 7.92
C ALA A 60 32.19 7.09 9.42
N GLY A 61 32.65 5.90 9.85
CA GLY A 61 32.96 5.57 11.24
C GLY A 61 31.75 5.17 12.10
N MET A 62 30.61 4.83 11.47
CA MET A 62 29.45 4.25 12.17
C MET A 62 29.54 2.73 12.20
N SER A 63 29.10 2.14 13.31
CA SER A 63 28.86 0.69 13.38
C SER A 63 27.64 0.33 12.52
N SER A 64 27.63 -0.87 11.94
CA SER A 64 26.48 -1.40 11.19
C SER A 64 25.22 -1.36 12.04
N PRO A 65 24.17 -0.67 11.59
CA PRO A 65 22.93 -0.60 12.35
C PRO A 65 22.19 -1.93 12.30
N GLN A 66 21.43 -2.21 13.35
CA GLN A 66 20.57 -3.38 13.37
C GLN A 66 19.22 -3.04 12.74
N PHE A 67 18.85 -3.73 11.66
CA PHE A 67 17.60 -3.47 10.97
C PHE A 67 16.39 -3.84 11.81
N GLN A 68 15.43 -2.92 11.87
CA GLN A 68 14.09 -3.16 12.38
C GLN A 68 13.07 -2.50 11.44
N PRO A 69 12.08 -3.27 10.95
CA PRO A 69 11.08 -2.71 10.04
C PRO A 69 10.38 -1.49 10.63
N ALA A 70 10.34 -0.40 9.88
CA ALA A 70 9.67 0.84 10.25
C ALA A 70 8.17 0.61 10.54
N ARG A 71 7.54 1.51 11.28
CA ARG A 71 6.11 1.42 11.59
C ARG A 71 5.25 1.35 10.33
N ARG A 72 5.57 2.18 9.32
CA ARG A 72 4.90 2.17 8.01
C ARG A 72 5.03 0.81 7.33
N THR A 73 6.23 0.22 7.32
CA THR A 73 6.51 -1.08 6.74
C THR A 73 5.72 -2.19 7.42
N LYS A 74 5.61 -2.17 8.75
CA LYS A 74 4.79 -3.12 9.51
C LYS A 74 3.31 -3.01 9.17
N ILE A 75 2.79 -1.79 8.98
CA ILE A 75 1.41 -1.55 8.55
C ILE A 75 1.20 -2.09 7.13
N LEU A 76 2.09 -1.79 6.18
CA LEU A 76 2.01 -2.32 4.82
C LEU A 76 2.08 -3.85 4.82
N ALA A 77 2.97 -4.45 5.59
CA ALA A 77 3.08 -5.90 5.73
C ALA A 77 1.79 -6.53 6.29
N TRP A 78 1.16 -5.89 7.27
CA TRP A 78 -0.14 -6.32 7.81
C TRP A 78 -1.24 -6.21 6.75
N LEU A 79 -1.29 -5.11 6.01
CA LEU A 79 -2.24 -4.92 4.92
C LEU A 79 -2.08 -5.99 3.83
N ALA A 80 -0.85 -6.28 3.40
CA ALA A 80 -0.57 -7.30 2.40
C ALA A 80 -1.03 -8.69 2.87
N ARG A 81 -0.74 -9.06 4.12
CA ARG A 81 -1.17 -10.35 4.69
C ARG A 81 -2.68 -10.45 4.86
N ARG A 82 -3.35 -9.34 5.17
CA ARG A 82 -4.78 -9.34 5.49
C ARG A 82 -5.68 -9.22 4.25
N PHE A 83 -5.24 -8.47 3.26
CA PHE A 83 -6.06 -8.04 2.12
C PHE A 83 -5.48 -8.44 0.76
N GLY A 84 -4.25 -8.91 0.71
CA GLY A 84 -3.56 -9.32 -0.50
C GLY A 84 -2.41 -8.38 -0.90
N PRO A 85 -1.45 -8.89 -1.68
CA PRO A 85 -0.25 -8.15 -2.10
C PRO A 85 -0.59 -6.91 -2.93
N GLU A 86 -1.67 -6.93 -3.71
CA GLU A 86 -2.12 -5.85 -4.58
C GLU A 86 -2.40 -4.53 -3.85
N TRP A 87 -2.69 -4.60 -2.53
CA TRP A 87 -2.99 -3.43 -1.71
C TRP A 87 -1.79 -2.53 -1.45
N ILE A 88 -0.60 -3.11 -1.44
CA ILE A 88 0.62 -2.36 -1.13
C ILE A 88 1.44 -1.99 -2.36
N LEU A 89 1.17 -2.57 -3.53
CA LEU A 89 1.92 -2.31 -4.77
C LEU A 89 1.99 -0.82 -5.14
N PRO A 90 0.91 -0.02 -5.02
CA PRO A 90 0.99 1.43 -5.29
C PRO A 90 1.92 2.16 -4.32
N SER A 91 1.93 1.74 -3.04
CA SER A 91 2.83 2.33 -2.04
C SER A 91 4.28 1.97 -2.31
N MET A 92 4.56 0.73 -2.69
CA MET A 92 5.89 0.29 -3.07
C MET A 92 6.37 0.99 -4.35
N GLN A 93 5.51 1.12 -5.37
CA GLN A 93 5.85 1.87 -6.58
C GLN A 93 6.25 3.33 -6.29
N ASN A 94 5.62 3.96 -5.31
CA ASN A 94 6.01 5.31 -4.90
C ASN A 94 7.34 5.30 -4.14
N MET A 95 7.61 4.30 -3.29
CA MET A 95 8.92 4.15 -2.63
C MET A 95 10.06 4.04 -3.66
N GLU A 96 9.90 3.23 -4.72
CA GLU A 96 10.87 3.13 -5.80
C GLU A 96 11.13 4.47 -6.51
N LYS A 97 10.07 5.24 -6.77
CA LYS A 97 10.20 6.57 -7.40
C LYS A 97 10.94 7.55 -6.51
N ASP A 98 10.64 7.52 -5.21
CA ASP A 98 11.29 8.38 -4.21
C ASP A 98 12.76 7.99 -4.07
N GLY A 99 13.09 6.69 -4.04
CA GLY A 99 14.44 6.15 -4.05
C GLY A 99 15.23 6.60 -5.27
N ALA A 100 14.66 6.42 -6.47
CA ALA A 100 15.29 6.87 -7.72
C ALA A 100 15.65 8.37 -7.71
N GLN A 101 14.79 9.21 -7.16
CA GLN A 101 15.05 10.64 -7.01
C GLN A 101 16.11 10.93 -5.94
N GLY A 102 16.08 10.19 -4.83
CA GLY A 102 17.02 10.34 -3.72
C GLY A 102 18.47 10.05 -4.12
N TYR A 103 18.69 9.16 -5.09
CA TYR A 103 20.02 8.79 -5.57
C TYR A 103 20.63 9.75 -6.58
N VAL A 104 19.87 10.70 -7.08
CA VAL A 104 20.38 11.72 -8.00
C VAL A 104 21.45 12.57 -7.28
N GLY A 105 22.67 12.56 -7.83
CA GLY A 105 23.80 13.29 -7.26
C GLY A 105 24.67 12.48 -6.26
N GLN A 106 24.28 11.26 -5.89
CA GLN A 106 25.10 10.37 -5.08
C GLN A 106 26.18 9.67 -5.92
N VAL A 107 27.32 9.37 -5.27
CA VAL A 107 28.40 8.60 -5.91
C VAL A 107 27.88 7.18 -6.23
N GLY A 108 27.90 6.81 -7.51
CA GLY A 108 27.32 5.55 -8.00
C GLY A 108 25.79 5.50 -7.98
N GLY A 109 25.11 6.61 -7.67
CA GLY A 109 23.66 6.67 -7.57
C GLY A 109 22.92 6.52 -8.89
N LYS A 110 23.57 6.83 -10.04
CA LYS A 110 22.95 6.67 -11.37
C LYS A 110 22.51 5.24 -11.69
N ALA A 111 23.34 4.25 -11.32
CA ALA A 111 23.00 2.83 -11.53
C ALA A 111 21.83 2.42 -10.64
N MET A 112 21.87 2.77 -9.34
CA MET A 112 20.79 2.49 -8.40
C MET A 112 19.49 3.19 -8.81
N ALA A 113 19.54 4.46 -9.19
CA ALA A 113 18.36 5.17 -9.69
C ALA A 113 17.74 4.51 -10.93
N ALA A 114 18.54 3.91 -11.82
CA ALA A 114 18.04 3.17 -12.98
C ALA A 114 17.40 1.83 -12.56
N GLU A 115 17.96 1.14 -11.55
CA GLU A 115 17.37 -0.07 -10.98
C GLU A 115 16.04 0.23 -10.30
N GLU A 116 15.92 1.30 -9.49
CA GLU A 116 14.67 1.76 -8.88
C GLU A 116 13.60 2.10 -9.93
N GLN A 117 13.99 2.79 -11.01
CA GLN A 117 13.07 3.06 -12.12
C GLN A 117 12.57 1.77 -12.77
N SER A 118 13.45 0.78 -12.93
CA SER A 118 13.10 -0.55 -13.45
C SER A 118 12.12 -1.26 -12.50
N HIS A 119 12.35 -1.22 -11.18
CA HIS A 119 11.45 -1.78 -10.17
C HIS A 119 10.08 -1.10 -10.22
N SER A 120 10.04 0.22 -10.25
CA SER A 120 8.78 0.97 -10.39
C SER A 120 8.01 0.57 -11.65
N LEU A 121 8.71 0.35 -12.78
CA LEU A 121 8.10 -0.09 -14.04
C LEU A 121 7.56 -1.53 -13.95
N LEU A 122 8.34 -2.45 -13.35
CA LEU A 122 7.90 -3.83 -13.10
C LEU A 122 6.66 -3.87 -12.22
N LEU A 123 6.65 -3.14 -11.10
CA LEU A 123 5.48 -3.04 -10.22
C LEU A 123 4.26 -2.49 -10.94
N SER A 124 4.44 -1.47 -11.80
CA SER A 124 3.35 -0.91 -12.59
C SER A 124 2.79 -1.94 -13.59
N THR A 125 3.66 -2.76 -14.17
CA THR A 125 3.30 -3.81 -15.13
C THR A 125 2.54 -4.93 -14.43
N ILE A 126 3.02 -5.39 -13.28
CA ILE A 126 2.34 -6.39 -12.44
C ILE A 126 0.96 -5.86 -12.00
N THR A 127 0.90 -4.64 -11.48
CA THR A 127 -0.36 -4.01 -11.08
C THR A 127 -1.35 -3.90 -12.24
N ARG A 128 -0.86 -3.58 -13.44
CA ARG A 128 -1.68 -3.49 -14.64
C ARG A 128 -2.15 -4.86 -15.12
N SER A 129 -1.30 -5.88 -15.07
CA SER A 129 -1.70 -7.25 -15.41
C SER A 129 -2.74 -7.80 -14.43
N MET A 130 -2.64 -7.46 -13.16
CA MET A 130 -3.66 -7.79 -12.15
C MET A 130 -4.97 -7.02 -12.38
N ARG A 131 -4.90 -5.76 -12.85
CA ARG A 131 -6.07 -4.93 -13.16
C ARG A 131 -6.61 -5.12 -14.59
N GLY A 132 -5.77 -5.42 -15.56
CA GLY A 132 -6.13 -5.61 -16.98
C GLY A 132 -6.96 -6.86 -17.23
N GLY A 133 -7.14 -7.71 -16.21
CA GLY A 133 -8.18 -8.72 -16.18
C GLY A 133 -9.61 -8.17 -16.13
N PHE A 134 -9.80 -6.84 -16.01
CA PHE A 134 -11.12 -6.20 -15.88
C PHE A 134 -11.67 -5.57 -17.17
N GLU A 135 -10.95 -5.60 -18.28
CA GLU A 135 -11.52 -5.19 -19.57
C GLU A 135 -12.10 -6.39 -20.33
N GLY A 136 -13.39 -6.55 -20.21
CA GLY A 136 -14.31 -7.15 -21.17
C GLY A 136 -14.26 -8.66 -21.43
N GLY A 137 -13.15 -9.34 -21.27
CA GLY A 137 -13.00 -10.79 -21.57
C GLY A 137 -12.61 -11.64 -20.37
N ALA A 138 -12.01 -11.04 -19.34
CA ALA A 138 -11.52 -11.74 -18.16
C ALA A 138 -12.56 -11.81 -17.03
N LEU A 139 -13.66 -11.01 -17.10
CA LEU A 139 -14.75 -11.11 -16.13
C LEU A 139 -15.38 -12.52 -16.14
N ALA A 140 -15.46 -13.15 -17.32
CA ALA A 140 -15.99 -14.51 -17.48
C ALA A 140 -15.02 -15.61 -17.03
N GLN A 141 -13.69 -15.34 -17.01
CA GLN A 141 -12.68 -16.32 -16.54
C GLN A 141 -12.35 -16.19 -15.05
N LEU A 142 -12.65 -15.06 -14.42
CA LEU A 142 -12.45 -14.84 -12.97
C LEU A 142 -13.61 -15.37 -12.12
N GLU A 143 -14.77 -15.67 -12.71
CA GLU A 143 -15.86 -16.34 -12.02
C GLU A 143 -15.50 -17.77 -11.57
N GLY A 144 -14.43 -18.35 -12.15
CA GLY A 144 -13.92 -19.69 -11.83
C GLY A 144 -12.67 -19.77 -10.98
N ARG A 145 -11.93 -18.65 -10.76
CA ARG A 145 -10.65 -18.68 -10.03
C ARG A 145 -10.55 -17.52 -9.05
N HIS A 146 -10.58 -17.90 -7.79
CA HIS A 146 -10.29 -17.09 -6.60
C HIS A 146 -11.36 -16.05 -6.22
N ARG A 147 -12.32 -16.53 -5.50
CA ARG A 147 -13.04 -15.78 -4.48
C ARG A 147 -12.04 -15.25 -3.45
N SER A 148 -11.34 -14.18 -3.75
CA SER A 148 -10.88 -13.26 -2.70
C SER A 148 -12.12 -12.44 -2.28
N ALA A 149 -12.99 -13.05 -1.50
CA ALA A 149 -14.19 -12.42 -0.95
C ALA A 149 -13.86 -11.16 -0.11
N GLY A 150 -12.57 -10.94 0.21
CA GLY A 150 -12.10 -9.80 0.97
C GLY A 150 -11.92 -8.51 0.16
N GLY A 151 -11.49 -8.58 -1.11
CA GLY A 151 -11.15 -7.39 -1.88
C GLY A 151 -12.36 -6.53 -2.26
N ASN A 152 -13.44 -7.16 -2.70
CA ASN A 152 -14.67 -6.44 -3.03
C ASN A 152 -15.38 -5.93 -1.78
N ALA A 153 -15.42 -6.72 -0.70
CA ALA A 153 -16.01 -6.31 0.57
C ALA A 153 -15.27 -5.11 1.19
N LEU A 154 -13.93 -5.09 1.13
CA LEU A 154 -13.16 -3.97 1.66
C LEU A 154 -13.30 -2.73 0.78
N ARG A 155 -13.30 -2.88 -0.55
CA ARG A 155 -13.55 -1.76 -1.47
C ARG A 155 -14.94 -1.16 -1.23
N ALA A 156 -15.97 -1.99 -1.11
CA ALA A 156 -17.32 -1.56 -0.78
C ALA A 156 -17.36 -0.89 0.61
N ALA A 157 -16.68 -1.44 1.61
CA ALA A 157 -16.58 -0.86 2.95
C ALA A 157 -15.89 0.51 2.95
N VAL A 158 -14.79 0.68 2.21
CA VAL A 158 -14.06 1.97 2.12
C VAL A 158 -14.88 3.01 1.37
N LEU A 159 -15.48 2.65 0.23
CA LEU A 159 -16.35 3.56 -0.52
C LEU A 159 -17.58 3.96 0.31
N GLY A 160 -18.18 2.98 0.97
CA GLY A 160 -19.32 3.20 1.84
C GLY A 160 -18.99 4.02 3.08
N ALA A 161 -17.85 3.78 3.72
CA ALA A 161 -17.39 4.58 4.84
C ALA A 161 -17.14 6.03 4.42
N ASN A 162 -16.52 6.25 3.25
CA ASN A 162 -16.26 7.60 2.75
C ASN A 162 -17.56 8.35 2.45
N ASP A 163 -18.52 7.72 1.76
CA ASP A 163 -19.83 8.31 1.47
C ASP A 163 -20.63 8.57 2.74
N GLY A 164 -20.65 7.59 3.66
CA GLY A 164 -21.30 7.72 4.96
C GLY A 164 -20.69 8.82 5.83
N LEU A 165 -19.36 8.98 5.83
CA LEU A 165 -18.69 10.06 6.57
C LEU A 165 -19.03 11.44 6.01
N VAL A 166 -19.02 11.62 4.69
CA VAL A 166 -19.32 12.91 4.05
C VAL A 166 -20.79 13.29 4.27
N SER A 167 -21.70 12.35 4.04
CA SER A 167 -23.14 12.56 4.25
C SER A 167 -23.46 12.85 5.70
N ASN A 168 -22.87 12.08 6.63
CA ASN A 168 -23.10 12.28 8.06
C ASN A 168 -22.45 13.57 8.58
N LEU A 169 -21.28 13.96 8.08
CA LEU A 169 -20.66 15.24 8.42
C LEU A 169 -21.56 16.40 8.00
N SER A 170 -22.12 16.34 6.79
CA SER A 170 -23.06 17.36 6.29
C SER A 170 -24.31 17.47 7.17
N LEU A 171 -24.86 16.33 7.59
CA LEU A 171 -26.01 16.27 8.50
C LEU A 171 -25.66 16.89 9.86
N VAL A 172 -24.55 16.49 10.48
CA VAL A 172 -24.09 17.01 11.77
C VAL A 172 -23.82 18.51 11.71
N MET A 173 -23.19 18.97 10.66
CA MET A 173 -22.94 20.42 10.44
C MET A 173 -24.23 21.21 10.27
N GLY A 174 -25.22 20.65 9.56
CA GLY A 174 -26.54 21.28 9.40
C GLY A 174 -27.29 21.40 10.77
N VAL A 175 -27.28 20.33 11.55
CA VAL A 175 -27.92 20.33 12.89
C VAL A 175 -27.17 21.23 13.86
N ALA A 176 -25.83 21.26 13.83
CA ALA A 176 -25.01 22.18 14.63
C ALA A 176 -25.26 23.64 14.25
N GLY A 177 -25.44 23.94 12.97
CA GLY A 177 -25.79 25.28 12.48
C GLY A 177 -27.17 25.75 12.90
N ALA A 178 -28.09 24.83 13.26
CA ALA A 178 -29.41 25.12 13.83
C ALA A 178 -29.40 25.42 15.33
N ALA A 179 -28.20 25.53 15.96
CA ALA A 179 -27.98 25.83 17.37
C ALA A 179 -28.72 24.88 18.35
N LEU A 180 -28.82 23.61 17.97
CA LEU A 180 -29.38 22.55 18.84
C LEU A 180 -28.40 22.17 19.96
N ALA A 181 -28.92 21.52 20.99
CA ALA A 181 -28.10 21.05 22.11
C ALA A 181 -27.07 19.98 21.65
N THR A 182 -25.90 19.98 22.26
CA THR A 182 -24.81 19.01 21.95
C THR A 182 -25.30 17.56 21.95
N ARG A 183 -26.24 17.23 22.86
CA ARG A 183 -26.82 15.88 22.91
C ARG A 183 -27.59 15.53 21.65
N ASP A 184 -28.35 16.47 21.08
CA ASP A 184 -29.15 16.25 19.88
C ASP A 184 -28.28 16.11 18.65
N ILE A 185 -27.17 16.87 18.60
CA ILE A 185 -26.13 16.75 17.55
C ILE A 185 -25.51 15.36 17.59
N LEU A 186 -25.14 14.86 18.77
CA LEU A 186 -24.57 13.51 18.93
C LEU A 186 -25.55 12.42 18.53
N ILE A 187 -26.82 12.51 18.98
CA ILE A 187 -27.85 11.52 18.63
C ILE A 187 -28.05 11.50 17.10
N THR A 188 -28.14 12.67 16.47
CA THR A 188 -28.32 12.79 15.02
C THR A 188 -27.11 12.21 14.26
N GLY A 189 -25.89 12.48 14.72
CA GLY A 189 -24.68 11.90 14.14
C GLY A 189 -24.67 10.38 14.24
N PHE A 190 -25.00 9.81 15.40
CA PHE A 190 -25.10 8.36 15.56
C PHE A 190 -26.21 7.74 14.72
N ALA A 191 -27.38 8.36 14.67
CA ALA A 191 -28.49 7.88 13.85
C ALA A 191 -28.13 7.91 12.36
N GLY A 192 -27.45 8.96 11.88
CA GLY A 192 -26.96 9.07 10.52
C GLY A 192 -25.96 7.99 10.15
N LEU A 193 -25.00 7.70 11.06
CA LEU A 193 -24.02 6.61 10.85
C LEU A 193 -24.70 5.23 10.75
N LEU A 194 -25.64 4.94 11.65
CA LEU A 194 -26.38 3.67 11.64
C LEU A 194 -27.23 3.53 10.37
N ALA A 195 -27.96 4.59 10.01
CA ALA A 195 -28.80 4.60 8.79
C ALA A 195 -27.94 4.39 7.52
N GLY A 196 -26.79 5.08 7.41
CA GLY A 196 -25.86 4.92 6.32
C GLY A 196 -25.27 3.50 6.23
N ALA A 197 -24.85 2.93 7.36
CA ALA A 197 -24.33 1.57 7.44
C ALA A 197 -25.38 0.53 7.00
N CYS A 198 -26.61 0.65 7.46
CA CYS A 198 -27.71 -0.24 7.08
C CYS A 198 -28.06 -0.11 5.58
N SER A 199 -28.13 1.11 5.06
CA SER A 199 -28.42 1.37 3.65
C SER A 199 -27.40 0.73 2.74
N MET A 200 -26.10 0.88 3.05
CA MET A 200 -25.02 0.29 2.27
C MET A 200 -25.00 -1.24 2.34
N ALA A 201 -25.23 -1.80 3.53
CA ALA A 201 -25.31 -3.25 3.71
C ALA A 201 -26.45 -3.87 2.88
N LEU A 202 -27.61 -3.21 2.83
CA LEU A 202 -28.75 -3.63 2.02
C LEU A 202 -28.47 -3.45 0.53
N GLY A 203 -27.84 -2.36 0.10
CA GLY A 203 -27.46 -2.12 -1.28
C GLY A 203 -26.47 -3.15 -1.81
N GLU A 204 -25.45 -3.49 -1.03
CA GLU A 204 -24.47 -4.53 -1.37
C GLU A 204 -25.14 -5.91 -1.42
N TRP A 205 -25.99 -6.24 -0.46
CA TRP A 205 -26.74 -7.50 -0.46
C TRP A 205 -27.62 -7.64 -1.70
N LEU A 206 -28.37 -6.59 -2.07
CA LEU A 206 -29.20 -6.57 -3.28
C LEU A 206 -28.37 -6.71 -4.56
N SER A 207 -27.21 -6.02 -4.64
CA SER A 207 -26.28 -6.10 -5.76
C SER A 207 -25.76 -7.53 -5.97
N VAL A 208 -25.37 -8.20 -4.87
CA VAL A 208 -24.90 -9.59 -4.92
C VAL A 208 -26.05 -10.55 -5.30
N GLN A 209 -27.27 -10.30 -4.82
CA GLN A 209 -28.42 -11.14 -5.14
C GLN A 209 -28.83 -10.99 -6.62
N SER A 210 -28.86 -9.77 -7.14
CA SER A 210 -29.16 -9.47 -8.55
C SER A 210 -28.14 -10.06 -9.52
N SER A 211 -26.89 -10.20 -9.11
CA SER A 211 -25.85 -10.81 -9.96
C SER A 211 -25.88 -12.34 -9.99
N ARG A 212 -26.77 -12.98 -9.23
CA ARG A 212 -26.95 -14.44 -9.19
C ARG A 212 -28.13 -14.92 -10.01
N GLU A 213 -28.96 -14.02 -10.49
CA GLU A 213 -30.07 -14.28 -11.44
C GLU A 213 -29.60 -14.07 -12.88
#